data_f1b37fc2cb66e70d00bbbcfa3aca76c7
#
_entry.id   f1b37fc2cb66e70d00bbbcfa3aca76c7
#
_cell.length_a   1.000
_cell.length_b   1.000
_cell.length_c   1.000
_cell.angle_alpha   90.00
_cell.angle_beta   90.00
_cell.angle_gamma   90.00
#
_symmetry.space_group_name_H-M   'P 1'
#
loop_
_entity.id
_entity.type
_entity.pdbx_description
1 polymer ?
#
loop_
_entity_poly.entity_id
_entity_poly.type
_entity_poly.pdbx_seq_one_letter_code
_entity_poly.pdbx_strand_id
1 'polypeptide(L)'
;MPQGYLSIETRIADGSLPVEGAKIYIAFSGSGSNVSENYYNYYLITDSSGNTGFIRVDAPDPKMSRNINNTQVPYSVVDVYAEADGFYPTRIKNVQVYADTQSILPINLIPVSGSYSDLYSGTISYDIPSNQLLSKDGHRMMGPSNEQASPLISEEIYIPETITVHLGTPASNSPNISVPFSEYIKNVASSEIYPTWPEESLKANIAAIVSLTLNRFFTEWYRSQGYDFDITSTTAYDQSFVQGRNIFENISRLVDEYFNTYVTREGYVNPLFTTFCDGRTVSCNGLSQWGTVSLAENGNNALQILKYYYGDDINLTSTDDIRSAEVSYPGVPLKLGDTGDDVLTIQQQLSRIRQNYPAIPLIPTIDGVFGSTTDSAVRTFQEIFDLSVDGIVGKATWYRISYIYSSVAKLAETIGEGVSDIFSDNIPNITISLGDTGNYVLLLQSLIDYISIFYPSVPAVTKDGVFGSATEDAVKQFQRTFGLTENGIVTQLIWNALYQVYIDIINSITPSLPNQGFPGFDLRRGDTGENVRLMQTYLNIIRRRYPQIPPVTVDGVFGGDTEQAVLGFQRAVRLNPTGVIDVSTWQRIVELYNFEESM
;
A
#
# COMPACT_ATOMS: atom_id res chain seq x y z
N MET A 1 -16.90 -3.22 30.98
CA MET A 1 -16.34 -4.33 30.18
C MET A 1 -14.90 -3.97 29.85
N PRO A 2 -14.00 -4.93 29.64
CA PRO A 2 -12.69 -4.63 29.05
C PRO A 2 -12.86 -3.85 27.73
N GLN A 3 -11.86 -3.09 27.32
CA GLN A 3 -11.93 -2.23 26.14
C GLN A 3 -10.81 -2.56 25.16
N GLY A 4 -11.13 -2.53 23.88
CA GLY A 4 -10.16 -2.51 22.79
C GLY A 4 -10.14 -1.13 22.14
N TYR A 5 -9.19 -0.91 21.24
CA TYR A 5 -8.96 0.36 20.59
C TYR A 5 -8.93 0.18 19.08
N LEU A 6 -9.56 1.10 18.35
CA LEU A 6 -9.61 1.10 16.90
C LEU A 6 -9.23 2.48 16.35
N SER A 7 -8.30 2.54 15.43
CA SER A 7 -7.98 3.69 14.59
C SER A 7 -8.28 3.37 13.12
N ILE A 8 -8.59 4.37 12.33
CA ILE A 8 -8.82 4.23 10.89
C ILE A 8 -7.78 5.04 10.15
N GLU A 9 -7.24 4.47 9.09
CA GLU A 9 -6.34 5.11 8.16
C GLU A 9 -6.96 5.17 6.77
N THR A 10 -6.99 6.35 6.17
CA THR A 10 -7.45 6.52 4.79
C THR A 10 -6.28 6.86 3.89
N ARG A 11 -6.06 6.04 2.89
CA ARG A 11 -4.93 6.15 1.97
C ARG A 11 -5.37 5.86 0.55
N ILE A 12 -4.49 6.18 -0.40
CA ILE A 12 -4.57 5.82 -1.82
C ILE A 12 -3.20 5.29 -2.27
N ALA A 13 -3.12 4.79 -3.50
CA ALA A 13 -1.88 4.27 -4.09
C ALA A 13 -1.21 3.23 -3.19
N ASP A 14 -1.92 2.14 -2.90
CA ASP A 14 -1.47 1.03 -2.04
C ASP A 14 -0.91 1.48 -0.67
N GLY A 15 -1.58 2.45 -0.07
CA GLY A 15 -1.20 2.98 1.24
C GLY A 15 -0.08 4.01 1.22
N SER A 16 0.35 4.47 0.03
CA SER A 16 1.50 5.36 -0.12
C SER A 16 1.17 6.85 0.03
N LEU A 17 -0.09 7.24 -0.16
CA LEU A 17 -0.52 8.62 -0.03
C LEU A 17 -1.66 8.75 0.98
N PRO A 18 -1.59 9.68 1.95
CA PRO A 18 -2.65 9.91 2.90
C PRO A 18 -3.83 10.64 2.26
N VAL A 19 -5.03 10.40 2.79
CA VAL A 19 -6.21 11.19 2.45
C VAL A 19 -6.64 11.95 3.71
N GLU A 20 -6.32 13.26 3.73
CA GLU A 20 -6.74 14.17 4.79
C GLU A 20 -8.21 14.55 4.64
N GLY A 21 -8.89 14.78 5.76
CA GLY A 21 -10.26 15.27 5.78
C GLY A 21 -11.32 14.25 5.44
N ALA A 22 -10.97 12.97 5.28
CA ALA A 22 -11.94 11.91 5.10
C ALA A 22 -12.85 11.80 6.33
N LYS A 23 -14.15 11.72 6.09
CA LYS A 23 -15.18 11.61 7.12
C LYS A 23 -15.42 10.15 7.43
N ILE A 24 -15.23 9.78 8.68
CA ILE A 24 -15.33 8.40 9.16
C ILE A 24 -16.52 8.29 10.12
N TYR A 25 -17.41 7.38 9.82
CA TYR A 25 -18.58 7.08 10.62
C TYR A 25 -18.50 5.64 11.12
N ILE A 26 -18.70 5.43 12.42
CA ILE A 26 -18.59 4.12 13.05
C ILE A 26 -19.88 3.78 13.78
N ALA A 27 -20.45 2.61 13.49
CA ALA A 27 -21.63 2.08 14.13
C ALA A 27 -21.33 0.78 14.89
N PHE A 28 -21.82 0.63 16.10
CA PHE A 28 -21.72 -0.64 16.83
C PHE A 28 -22.74 -1.64 16.30
N SER A 29 -22.29 -2.83 15.92
CA SER A 29 -23.14 -3.92 15.52
C SER A 29 -23.88 -4.48 16.74
N GLY A 30 -25.20 -4.37 16.77
CA GLY A 30 -26.02 -4.89 17.89
C GLY A 30 -27.31 -4.10 18.19
N SER A 31 -27.49 -2.93 17.64
CA SER A 31 -28.76 -2.19 17.69
C SER A 31 -29.65 -2.54 16.50
N GLY A 32 -30.24 -3.76 16.51
CA GLY A 32 -31.38 -4.14 15.65
C GLY A 32 -31.18 -3.97 14.15
N SER A 33 -31.47 -4.99 13.43
CA SER A 33 -31.37 -5.24 11.98
C SER A 33 -32.10 -4.27 11.03
N ASN A 34 -32.00 -2.98 11.25
CA ASN A 34 -32.36 -1.93 10.30
C ASN A 34 -31.54 -0.69 10.62
N VAL A 35 -30.28 -0.68 10.20
CA VAL A 35 -29.48 0.56 10.21
C VAL A 35 -30.02 1.42 9.07
N SER A 36 -31.08 2.20 9.37
CA SER A 36 -31.36 3.40 8.58
C SER A 36 -30.13 4.31 8.71
N GLU A 37 -29.73 4.92 7.63
CA GLU A 37 -28.49 5.69 7.36
C GLU A 37 -28.10 6.77 8.39
N ASN A 38 -28.66 6.82 9.60
CA ASN A 38 -28.56 7.95 10.53
C ASN A 38 -28.14 7.60 11.98
N TYR A 39 -27.65 6.40 12.30
CA TYR A 39 -27.20 6.09 13.66
C TYR A 39 -25.76 5.62 13.71
N TYR A 40 -24.84 6.60 13.66
CA TYR A 40 -23.42 6.36 13.93
C TYR A 40 -23.10 6.72 15.39
N ASN A 41 -22.28 5.87 16.03
CA ASN A 41 -21.83 6.08 17.40
C ASN A 41 -20.67 7.07 17.48
N TYR A 42 -19.82 7.12 16.42
CA TYR A 42 -18.69 8.04 16.28
C TYR A 42 -18.68 8.69 14.92
N TYR A 43 -18.25 9.94 14.89
CA TYR A 43 -17.88 10.72 13.72
C TYR A 43 -16.47 11.24 13.91
N LEU A 44 -15.56 10.93 13.00
CA LEU A 44 -14.16 11.32 13.03
C LEU A 44 -13.76 11.92 11.68
N ILE A 45 -12.67 12.66 11.68
CA ILE A 45 -12.07 13.20 10.44
C ILE A 45 -10.59 12.81 10.47
N THR A 46 -10.06 12.37 9.34
CA THR A 46 -8.65 12.01 9.23
C THR A 46 -7.76 13.26 9.16
N ASP A 47 -6.60 13.18 9.78
CA ASP A 47 -5.58 14.23 9.80
C ASP A 47 -4.74 14.25 8.49
N SER A 48 -3.72 15.11 8.44
CA SER A 48 -2.81 15.24 7.29
C SER A 48 -1.99 13.97 6.97
N SER A 49 -1.94 13.01 7.87
CA SER A 49 -1.35 11.70 7.67
C SER A 49 -2.38 10.64 7.27
N GLY A 50 -3.65 11.04 7.10
CA GLY A 50 -4.75 10.14 6.77
C GLY A 50 -5.27 9.33 7.98
N ASN A 51 -4.90 9.66 9.20
CA ASN A 51 -5.18 8.88 10.39
C ASN A 51 -6.27 9.53 11.26
N THR A 52 -7.06 8.69 11.96
CA THR A 52 -7.92 9.13 13.05
C THR A 52 -7.23 8.92 14.40
N GLY A 53 -7.71 9.52 15.44
CA GLY A 53 -7.37 9.07 16.80
C GLY A 53 -8.03 7.72 17.12
N PHE A 54 -7.53 7.05 18.16
CA PHE A 54 -8.12 5.80 18.65
C PHE A 54 -9.47 6.05 19.34
N ILE A 55 -10.48 5.28 18.95
CA ILE A 55 -11.72 5.14 19.71
C ILE A 55 -11.66 3.93 20.63
N ARG A 56 -12.46 3.95 21.71
CA ARG A 56 -12.62 2.83 22.63
C ARG A 56 -13.89 2.08 22.31
N VAL A 57 -13.77 0.76 22.25
CA VAL A 57 -14.88 -0.17 22.02
C VAL A 57 -14.89 -1.19 23.13
N ASP A 58 -16.01 -1.34 23.81
CA ASP A 58 -16.18 -2.41 24.80
C ASP A 58 -16.04 -3.78 24.12
N ALA A 59 -15.24 -4.67 24.69
CA ALA A 59 -14.98 -5.97 24.12
C ALA A 59 -15.06 -7.08 25.20
N PRO A 60 -15.30 -8.35 24.79
CA PRO A 60 -15.30 -9.49 25.69
C PRO A 60 -13.95 -9.69 26.40
N ASP A 61 -13.98 -10.41 27.56
CA ASP A 61 -12.76 -10.72 28.32
C ASP A 61 -11.72 -11.44 27.44
N PRO A 62 -10.44 -11.01 27.41
CA PRO A 62 -9.39 -11.64 26.62
C PRO A 62 -9.21 -13.13 26.89
N LYS A 63 -9.59 -13.62 28.08
CA LYS A 63 -9.56 -15.04 28.42
C LYS A 63 -10.47 -15.90 27.53
N MET A 64 -11.51 -15.29 26.95
CA MET A 64 -12.42 -16.02 26.04
C MET A 64 -11.70 -16.48 24.77
N SER A 65 -10.79 -15.69 24.25
CA SER A 65 -10.00 -15.99 23.06
C SER A 65 -8.81 -16.94 23.33
N ARG A 66 -8.49 -17.22 24.57
CA ARG A 66 -7.48 -18.22 24.99
C ARG A 66 -8.08 -19.57 25.39
N ASN A 67 -9.40 -19.66 25.49
CA ASN A 67 -10.07 -20.88 25.88
C ASN A 67 -10.56 -21.66 24.66
N ILE A 68 -9.90 -22.78 24.34
CA ILE A 68 -10.25 -23.65 23.21
C ILE A 68 -11.70 -24.13 23.25
N ASN A 69 -12.30 -24.25 24.44
CA ASN A 69 -13.69 -24.71 24.62
C ASN A 69 -14.70 -23.54 24.49
N ASN A 70 -14.26 -22.32 24.34
CA ASN A 70 -15.16 -21.19 24.18
C ASN A 70 -15.88 -21.27 22.81
N THR A 71 -17.22 -21.18 22.86
CA THR A 71 -18.08 -21.17 21.66
C THR A 71 -18.64 -19.81 21.33
N GLN A 72 -18.37 -18.81 22.18
CA GLN A 72 -18.82 -17.43 21.96
C GLN A 72 -17.75 -16.64 21.21
N VAL A 73 -18.18 -15.64 20.46
CA VAL A 73 -17.29 -14.70 19.76
C VAL A 73 -16.48 -13.92 20.79
N PRO A 74 -15.12 -13.99 20.77
CA PRO A 74 -14.27 -13.36 21.77
C PRO A 74 -13.89 -11.90 21.44
N TYR A 75 -14.62 -11.25 20.58
CA TYR A 75 -14.41 -9.87 20.13
C TYR A 75 -15.75 -9.15 19.93
N SER A 76 -15.73 -7.84 19.94
CA SER A 76 -16.83 -7.02 19.45
C SER A 76 -16.64 -6.67 18.00
N VAL A 77 -17.71 -6.29 17.31
CA VAL A 77 -17.67 -5.86 15.90
C VAL A 77 -18.28 -4.48 15.73
N VAL A 78 -17.70 -3.71 14.83
CA VAL A 78 -18.22 -2.40 14.41
C VAL A 78 -18.27 -2.33 12.88
N ASP A 79 -19.19 -1.52 12.36
CA ASP A 79 -19.23 -1.15 10.95
C ASP A 79 -18.60 0.23 10.78
N VAL A 80 -17.73 0.38 9.78
CA VAL A 80 -17.06 1.63 9.45
C VAL A 80 -17.48 2.08 8.06
N TYR A 81 -17.82 3.35 7.92
CA TYR A 81 -18.11 4.00 6.65
C TYR A 81 -17.18 5.20 6.49
N ALA A 82 -16.48 5.26 5.37
CA ALA A 82 -15.55 6.32 5.02
C ALA A 82 -16.01 7.02 3.74
N GLU A 83 -16.00 8.37 3.76
CA GLU A 83 -16.25 9.19 2.58
C GLU A 83 -15.24 10.33 2.50
N ALA A 84 -14.79 10.65 1.29
CA ALA A 84 -13.96 11.80 1.00
C ALA A 84 -14.32 12.37 -0.37
N ASP A 85 -14.14 13.68 -0.56
CA ASP A 85 -14.44 14.34 -1.82
C ASP A 85 -13.53 13.79 -2.95
N GLY A 86 -14.12 13.40 -4.06
CA GLY A 86 -13.39 12.82 -5.20
C GLY A 86 -13.15 11.31 -5.11
N PHE A 87 -13.69 10.64 -4.08
CA PHE A 87 -13.53 9.18 -3.89
C PHE A 87 -14.87 8.47 -3.77
N TYR A 88 -14.88 7.18 -4.15
CA TYR A 88 -16.02 6.33 -3.85
C TYR A 88 -16.14 6.10 -2.35
N PRO A 89 -17.32 6.29 -1.75
CA PRO A 89 -17.54 5.93 -0.37
C PRO A 89 -17.24 4.46 -0.12
N THR A 90 -16.61 4.16 0.99
CA THR A 90 -16.22 2.79 1.34
C THR A 90 -16.86 2.38 2.65
N ARG A 91 -17.48 1.20 2.68
CA ARG A 91 -18.05 0.60 3.89
C ARG A 91 -17.34 -0.69 4.22
N ILE A 92 -16.90 -0.82 5.46
CA ILE A 92 -16.31 -2.06 5.97
C ILE A 92 -17.16 -2.53 7.14
N LYS A 93 -17.72 -3.73 6.99
CA LYS A 93 -18.59 -4.35 8.01
C LYS A 93 -17.81 -5.35 8.85
N ASN A 94 -18.29 -5.53 10.07
CA ASN A 94 -17.78 -6.54 11.00
C ASN A 94 -16.30 -6.38 11.36
N VAL A 95 -15.81 -5.14 11.47
CA VAL A 95 -14.45 -4.84 11.94
C VAL A 95 -14.32 -5.33 13.38
N GLN A 96 -13.35 -6.20 13.63
CA GLN A 96 -13.19 -6.91 14.89
C GLN A 96 -12.35 -6.09 15.88
N VAL A 97 -12.82 -5.99 17.13
CA VAL A 97 -12.11 -5.31 18.21
C VAL A 97 -11.98 -6.24 19.42
N TYR A 98 -10.75 -6.54 19.79
CA TYR A 98 -10.43 -7.37 20.97
C TYR A 98 -10.08 -6.50 22.16
N ALA A 99 -10.40 -6.99 23.37
CA ALA A 99 -10.02 -6.30 24.59
C ALA A 99 -8.49 -6.24 24.74
N ASP A 100 -8.02 -5.14 25.35
CA ASP A 100 -6.61 -4.85 25.62
C ASP A 100 -5.71 -4.88 24.37
N THR A 101 -6.33 -4.65 23.18
CA THR A 101 -5.63 -4.68 21.89
C THR A 101 -5.91 -3.38 21.12
N GLN A 102 -4.89 -2.82 20.53
CA GLN A 102 -5.02 -1.76 19.53
C GLN A 102 -5.15 -2.41 18.15
N SER A 103 -6.03 -1.85 17.32
CA SER A 103 -6.17 -2.27 15.94
C SER A 103 -6.30 -1.06 15.02
N ILE A 104 -5.81 -1.22 13.80
CA ILE A 104 -5.78 -0.21 12.77
C ILE A 104 -6.55 -0.77 11.57
N LEU A 105 -7.46 0.03 11.04
CA LEU A 105 -8.23 -0.30 9.87
C LEU A 105 -7.72 0.52 8.67
N PRO A 106 -6.87 -0.06 7.80
CA PRO A 106 -6.45 0.60 6.57
C PRO A 106 -7.60 0.59 5.56
N ILE A 107 -7.96 1.75 5.03
CA ILE A 107 -8.96 1.94 4.00
C ILE A 107 -8.28 2.57 2.78
N ASN A 108 -8.09 1.80 1.72
CA ASN A 108 -7.66 2.33 0.43
C ASN A 108 -8.89 2.89 -0.29
N LEU A 109 -8.95 4.22 -0.40
CA LEU A 109 -10.00 4.92 -1.12
C LEU A 109 -9.75 4.87 -2.62
N ILE A 110 -10.79 4.64 -3.40
CA ILE A 110 -10.72 4.56 -4.86
C ILE A 110 -11.20 5.88 -5.44
N PRO A 111 -10.39 6.56 -6.28
CA PRO A 111 -10.81 7.79 -6.94
C PRO A 111 -12.04 7.59 -7.84
N VAL A 112 -12.95 8.56 -7.85
CA VAL A 112 -14.08 8.57 -8.78
C VAL A 112 -13.58 8.91 -10.17
N SER A 113 -13.69 7.99 -11.12
CA SER A 113 -13.37 8.22 -12.51
C SER A 113 -14.59 8.77 -13.27
N GLY A 114 -14.48 9.98 -13.84
CA GLY A 114 -15.64 10.76 -14.31
C GLY A 114 -16.56 10.07 -15.32
N SER A 115 -16.02 9.46 -16.38
CA SER A 115 -16.84 8.81 -17.43
C SER A 115 -17.30 7.39 -17.10
N TYR A 116 -16.80 6.82 -16.01
CA TYR A 116 -17.05 5.42 -15.59
C TYR A 116 -17.71 5.32 -14.21
N SER A 117 -18.25 6.44 -13.70
CA SER A 117 -18.98 6.50 -12.42
C SER A 117 -20.14 5.48 -12.31
N ASP A 118 -20.64 4.99 -13.45
CA ASP A 118 -21.72 4.00 -13.47
C ASP A 118 -21.27 2.60 -13.06
N LEU A 119 -19.97 2.31 -13.06
CA LEU A 119 -19.43 0.99 -12.66
C LEU A 119 -19.42 0.80 -11.15
N TYR A 120 -19.23 1.89 -10.42
CA TYR A 120 -19.37 1.94 -8.97
C TYR A 120 -20.51 2.90 -8.61
N SER A 121 -21.73 2.67 -9.15
CA SER A 121 -22.91 3.44 -8.77
C SER A 121 -23.32 3.12 -7.33
N GLY A 122 -22.44 3.43 -6.36
CA GLY A 122 -22.69 3.11 -4.97
C GLY A 122 -21.46 3.10 -4.08
N THR A 123 -21.67 2.62 -2.89
CA THR A 123 -20.64 2.45 -1.86
C THR A 123 -19.87 1.14 -2.10
N ILE A 124 -18.55 1.21 -2.14
CA ILE A 124 -17.68 0.02 -2.11
C ILE A 124 -17.87 -0.65 -0.75
N SER A 125 -18.13 -1.94 -0.72
CA SER A 125 -18.43 -2.62 0.54
C SER A 125 -17.59 -3.88 0.70
N TYR A 126 -16.89 -3.95 1.83
CA TYR A 126 -16.19 -5.15 2.30
C TYR A 126 -16.91 -5.70 3.53
N ASP A 127 -16.96 -7.01 3.65
CA ASP A 127 -17.52 -7.70 4.80
C ASP A 127 -16.44 -8.60 5.41
N ILE A 128 -15.96 -8.26 6.60
CA ILE A 128 -14.93 -9.03 7.28
C ILE A 128 -15.58 -10.30 7.85
N PRO A 129 -15.22 -11.48 7.37
CA PRO A 129 -15.76 -12.72 7.89
C PRO A 129 -15.35 -12.95 9.34
N SER A 130 -16.07 -13.80 10.03
CA SER A 130 -15.66 -14.29 11.35
C SER A 130 -14.26 -14.88 11.26
N ASN A 131 -13.46 -14.72 12.33
CA ASN A 131 -12.12 -15.33 12.39
C ASN A 131 -12.25 -16.85 12.16
N GLN A 132 -11.35 -17.39 11.35
CA GLN A 132 -11.42 -18.77 10.87
C GLN A 132 -11.33 -19.82 12.01
N LEU A 133 -10.76 -19.47 13.16
CA LEU A 133 -10.74 -20.32 14.35
C LEU A 133 -12.14 -20.67 14.90
N LEU A 134 -13.17 -19.93 14.48
CA LEU A 134 -14.59 -20.19 14.81
C LEU A 134 -15.37 -20.78 13.64
N SER A 135 -14.78 -20.92 12.46
CA SER A 135 -15.44 -21.45 11.29
C SER A 135 -15.76 -22.94 11.45
N LYS A 136 -16.94 -23.35 10.97
CA LYS A 136 -17.30 -24.77 10.88
C LYS A 136 -16.60 -25.49 9.73
N ASP A 137 -16.10 -24.72 8.76
CA ASP A 137 -15.51 -25.22 7.52
C ASP A 137 -13.99 -25.43 7.63
N GLY A 138 -13.43 -25.52 8.80
CA GLY A 138 -12.04 -25.75 9.17
C GLY A 138 -11.01 -25.65 8.04
N HIS A 139 -9.84 -25.16 8.33
CA HIS A 139 -8.76 -25.03 7.34
C HIS A 139 -8.30 -26.40 6.84
N ARG A 140 -8.35 -26.62 5.56
CA ARG A 140 -7.72 -27.77 4.92
C ARG A 140 -6.86 -27.30 3.76
N MET A 141 -5.59 -27.08 4.04
CA MET A 141 -4.63 -26.76 2.98
C MET A 141 -4.42 -27.99 2.08
N MET A 142 -4.57 -27.79 0.77
CA MET A 142 -4.16 -28.77 -0.21
C MET A 142 -2.66 -28.59 -0.49
N GLY A 143 -1.86 -29.46 0.11
CA GLY A 143 -0.45 -29.59 -0.21
C GLY A 143 -0.21 -30.59 -1.35
N PRO A 144 1.01 -30.64 -1.88
CA PRO A 144 1.42 -31.73 -2.76
C PRO A 144 1.19 -33.06 -2.04
N SER A 145 0.62 -34.03 -2.75
CA SER A 145 0.24 -35.34 -2.23
C SER A 145 1.43 -36.24 -1.80
N ASN A 146 2.64 -35.76 -1.97
CA ASN A 146 3.88 -36.39 -1.53
C ASN A 146 4.81 -35.31 -0.95
N GLU A 147 5.35 -35.56 0.23
CA GLU A 147 6.42 -34.78 0.89
C GLU A 147 7.76 -34.80 0.14
N GLN A 148 7.78 -35.24 -1.12
CA GLN A 148 8.98 -35.13 -1.93
C GLN A 148 9.21 -33.67 -2.25
N ALA A 149 10.32 -33.17 -1.74
CA ALA A 149 10.86 -31.87 -2.04
C ALA A 149 10.69 -31.55 -3.53
N SER A 150 9.90 -30.54 -3.84
CA SER A 150 9.93 -29.96 -5.18
C SER A 150 11.38 -29.62 -5.52
N PRO A 151 11.85 -29.84 -6.74
CA PRO A 151 13.22 -29.57 -7.10
C PRO A 151 13.56 -28.11 -6.75
N LEU A 152 14.75 -27.90 -6.22
CA LEU A 152 15.34 -26.59 -5.97
C LEU A 152 15.16 -25.70 -7.20
N ILE A 153 14.37 -24.66 -7.08
CA ILE A 153 14.16 -23.69 -8.15
C ILE A 153 15.11 -22.50 -7.97
N SER A 154 15.60 -22.25 -6.76
CA SER A 154 16.54 -21.15 -6.48
C SER A 154 17.65 -21.61 -5.53
N GLU A 155 18.89 -21.22 -5.84
CA GLU A 155 20.02 -21.40 -4.93
C GLU A 155 20.01 -20.35 -3.79
N GLU A 156 19.26 -19.27 -3.96
CA GLU A 156 19.14 -18.17 -2.99
C GLU A 156 17.67 -17.88 -2.66
N ILE A 157 17.33 -17.87 -1.38
CA ILE A 157 16.01 -17.49 -0.89
C ILE A 157 16.02 -16.01 -0.51
N TYR A 158 15.09 -15.27 -1.06
CA TYR A 158 14.85 -13.85 -0.80
C TYR A 158 13.39 -13.60 -0.42
N ILE A 159 13.11 -12.45 0.16
CA ILE A 159 11.73 -11.98 0.37
C ILE A 159 11.32 -11.16 -0.84
N PRO A 160 10.21 -11.51 -1.54
CA PRO A 160 9.70 -10.70 -2.63
C PRO A 160 9.12 -9.39 -2.07
N GLU A 161 9.22 -8.30 -2.84
CA GLU A 161 8.61 -7.01 -2.47
C GLU A 161 7.09 -7.14 -2.33
N THR A 162 6.48 -7.80 -3.29
CA THR A 162 5.03 -8.03 -3.36
C THR A 162 4.72 -9.48 -3.63
N ILE A 163 3.49 -9.88 -3.32
CA ILE A 163 2.92 -11.18 -3.67
C ILE A 163 1.60 -10.98 -4.40
N THR A 164 1.38 -11.76 -5.45
CA THR A 164 0.14 -11.73 -6.22
C THR A 164 -0.88 -12.68 -5.61
N VAL A 165 -1.97 -12.14 -5.08
CA VAL A 165 -3.04 -12.87 -4.41
C VAL A 165 -4.26 -12.98 -5.30
N HIS A 166 -4.72 -14.20 -5.57
CA HIS A 166 -6.00 -14.46 -6.23
C HIS A 166 -7.15 -14.45 -5.21
N LEU A 167 -8.15 -13.57 -5.42
CA LEU A 167 -9.25 -13.37 -4.46
C LEU A 167 -10.34 -14.44 -4.57
N GLY A 168 -9.96 -15.71 -4.45
CA GLY A 168 -10.90 -16.81 -4.54
C GLY A 168 -10.24 -18.18 -4.64
N THR A 169 -10.99 -19.17 -5.13
CA THR A 169 -10.43 -20.48 -5.46
C THR A 169 -9.66 -20.41 -6.78
N PRO A 170 -8.66 -21.27 -7.03
CA PRO A 170 -7.80 -21.14 -8.20
C PRO A 170 -8.51 -21.06 -9.55
N ALA A 171 -9.64 -21.73 -9.68
CA ALA A 171 -10.44 -21.74 -10.91
C ALA A 171 -11.56 -20.68 -10.94
N SER A 172 -11.68 -19.84 -9.92
CA SER A 172 -12.71 -18.81 -9.90
C SER A 172 -12.34 -17.64 -10.81
N ASN A 173 -13.36 -16.94 -11.31
CA ASN A 173 -13.17 -15.71 -12.09
C ASN A 173 -13.06 -14.50 -11.13
N SER A 174 -12.15 -14.58 -10.19
CA SER A 174 -11.88 -13.53 -9.21
C SER A 174 -10.65 -12.73 -9.60
N PRO A 175 -10.54 -11.45 -9.21
CA PRO A 175 -9.37 -10.66 -9.55
C PRO A 175 -8.11 -11.12 -8.80
N ASN A 176 -6.96 -10.87 -9.40
CA ASN A 176 -5.66 -10.91 -8.75
C ASN A 176 -5.33 -9.52 -8.24
N ILE A 177 -4.71 -9.44 -7.07
CA ILE A 177 -4.19 -8.19 -6.52
C ILE A 177 -2.73 -8.37 -6.13
N SER A 178 -1.93 -7.34 -6.31
CA SER A 178 -0.55 -7.29 -5.81
C SER A 178 -0.56 -6.65 -4.43
N VAL A 179 0.08 -7.29 -3.45
CA VAL A 179 0.12 -6.84 -2.05
C VAL A 179 1.57 -6.86 -1.58
N PRO A 180 2.07 -5.81 -0.88
CA PRO A 180 3.37 -5.85 -0.24
C PRO A 180 3.47 -7.09 0.66
N PHE A 181 4.62 -7.79 0.60
CA PHE A 181 4.76 -9.10 1.26
C PHE A 181 4.46 -9.01 2.77
N SER A 182 5.03 -8.03 3.47
CA SER A 182 4.78 -7.86 4.90
C SER A 182 3.31 -7.55 5.21
N GLU A 183 2.64 -6.74 4.39
CA GLU A 183 1.22 -6.42 4.56
C GLU A 183 0.32 -7.65 4.30
N TYR A 184 0.71 -8.50 3.36
CA TYR A 184 0.05 -9.79 3.16
C TYR A 184 0.14 -10.65 4.43
N ILE A 185 1.34 -10.79 5.01
CA ILE A 185 1.54 -11.57 6.24
C ILE A 185 0.75 -11.00 7.42
N LYS A 186 0.73 -9.65 7.59
CA LYS A 186 -0.07 -8.98 8.63
C LYS A 186 -1.55 -9.28 8.49
N ASN A 187 -2.06 -9.19 7.26
CA ASN A 187 -3.46 -9.48 6.95
C ASN A 187 -3.83 -10.93 7.27
N VAL A 188 -3.05 -11.88 6.77
CA VAL A 188 -3.26 -13.31 7.02
C VAL A 188 -3.19 -13.62 8.51
N ALA A 189 -2.15 -13.19 9.22
CA ALA A 189 -2.01 -13.42 10.65
C ALA A 189 -3.19 -12.83 11.44
N SER A 190 -3.63 -11.59 11.09
CA SER A 190 -4.81 -10.98 11.72
C SER A 190 -6.13 -11.68 11.37
N SER A 191 -6.17 -12.49 10.31
CA SER A 191 -7.33 -13.28 9.90
C SER A 191 -7.35 -14.69 10.49
N GLU A 192 -6.18 -15.25 10.74
CA GLU A 192 -5.99 -16.67 11.12
C GLU A 192 -5.90 -16.87 12.62
N ILE A 193 -5.27 -15.96 13.38
CA ILE A 193 -4.97 -16.13 14.80
C ILE A 193 -5.50 -14.96 15.64
N TYR A 194 -5.72 -15.22 16.93
CA TYR A 194 -6.20 -14.17 17.83
C TYR A 194 -5.05 -13.33 18.39
N PRO A 195 -5.14 -11.99 18.36
CA PRO A 195 -4.07 -11.11 18.84
C PRO A 195 -3.81 -11.23 20.35
N THR A 196 -4.74 -11.79 21.09
CA THR A 196 -4.65 -12.00 22.54
C THR A 196 -3.86 -13.25 22.95
N TRP A 197 -3.39 -14.06 21.99
CA TRP A 197 -2.60 -15.27 22.28
C TRP A 197 -1.20 -14.94 22.82
N PRO A 198 -0.54 -15.90 23.52
CA PRO A 198 0.83 -15.72 23.97
C PRO A 198 1.77 -15.40 22.80
N GLU A 199 2.74 -14.54 23.04
CA GLU A 199 3.64 -14.03 21.98
C GLU A 199 4.40 -15.16 21.25
N GLU A 200 4.88 -16.17 21.97
CA GLU A 200 5.56 -17.33 21.35
C GLU A 200 4.63 -18.17 20.47
N SER A 201 3.34 -18.23 20.80
CA SER A 201 2.33 -18.83 19.95
C SER A 201 2.13 -18.00 18.66
N LEU A 202 2.04 -16.66 18.79
CA LEU A 202 1.92 -15.77 17.63
C LEU A 202 3.15 -15.89 16.72
N LYS A 203 4.37 -15.87 17.26
CA LYS A 203 5.62 -16.03 16.50
C LYS A 203 5.68 -17.34 15.74
N ALA A 204 5.30 -18.45 16.37
CA ALA A 204 5.28 -19.76 15.72
C ALA A 204 4.29 -19.81 14.54
N ASN A 205 3.10 -19.25 14.72
CA ASN A 205 2.11 -19.16 13.64
C ASN A 205 2.57 -18.23 12.51
N ILE A 206 3.13 -17.06 12.83
CA ILE A 206 3.67 -16.12 11.83
C ILE A 206 4.77 -16.78 11.01
N ALA A 207 5.74 -17.47 11.65
CA ALA A 207 6.79 -18.19 10.93
C ALA A 207 6.24 -19.29 10.01
N ALA A 208 5.18 -19.99 10.43
CA ALA A 208 4.50 -20.95 9.57
C ALA A 208 3.80 -20.28 8.38
N ILE A 209 3.12 -19.15 8.59
CA ILE A 209 2.47 -18.36 7.55
C ILE A 209 3.51 -17.88 6.52
N VAL A 210 4.62 -17.30 6.98
CA VAL A 210 5.73 -16.85 6.10
C VAL A 210 6.29 -18.01 5.29
N SER A 211 6.57 -19.15 5.93
CA SER A 211 7.16 -20.32 5.26
C SER A 211 6.26 -20.89 4.18
N LEU A 212 4.96 -20.99 4.43
CA LEU A 212 4.01 -21.46 3.43
C LEU A 212 3.94 -20.49 2.25
N THR A 213 3.89 -19.19 2.52
CA THR A 213 3.82 -18.16 1.49
C THR A 213 5.06 -18.21 0.59
N LEU A 214 6.25 -18.25 1.20
CA LEU A 214 7.52 -18.36 0.44
C LEU A 214 7.62 -19.69 -0.31
N ASN A 215 7.15 -20.79 0.28
CA ASN A 215 7.14 -22.08 -0.43
C ASN A 215 6.27 -22.01 -1.69
N ARG A 216 5.07 -21.44 -1.62
CA ARG A 216 4.19 -21.24 -2.79
C ARG A 216 4.86 -20.40 -3.86
N PHE A 217 5.53 -19.32 -3.45
CA PHE A 217 6.25 -18.41 -4.33
C PHE A 217 7.42 -19.12 -5.03
N PHE A 218 8.34 -19.72 -4.28
CA PHE A 218 9.54 -20.34 -4.84
C PHE A 218 9.30 -21.65 -5.59
N THR A 219 8.26 -22.41 -5.27
CA THR A 219 7.87 -23.59 -6.03
C THR A 219 7.05 -23.24 -7.28
N GLU A 220 6.74 -21.95 -7.47
CA GLU A 220 5.84 -21.50 -8.55
C GLU A 220 4.56 -22.34 -8.62
N TRP A 221 4.02 -22.71 -7.44
CA TRP A 221 2.97 -23.72 -7.33
C TRP A 221 1.80 -23.49 -8.27
N TYR A 222 1.30 -22.25 -8.35
CA TYR A 222 0.21 -21.90 -9.25
C TYR A 222 0.70 -21.54 -10.65
N ARG A 223 1.82 -20.81 -10.77
CA ARG A 223 2.38 -20.41 -12.05
C ARG A 223 2.78 -21.61 -12.90
N SER A 224 3.33 -22.68 -12.31
CA SER A 224 3.64 -23.94 -13.01
C SER A 224 2.41 -24.67 -13.54
N GLN A 225 1.22 -24.34 -13.01
CA GLN A 225 -0.07 -24.87 -13.49
C GLN A 225 -0.75 -23.96 -14.52
N GLY A 226 -0.10 -22.85 -14.90
CA GLY A 226 -0.60 -21.90 -15.89
C GLY A 226 -1.45 -20.76 -15.33
N TYR A 227 -1.45 -20.57 -14.00
CA TYR A 227 -2.06 -19.41 -13.36
C TYR A 227 -1.08 -18.24 -13.30
N ASP A 228 -1.59 -17.02 -13.16
CA ASP A 228 -0.84 -15.76 -13.13
C ASP A 228 -0.75 -15.14 -11.72
N PHE A 229 -0.87 -15.95 -10.69
CA PHE A 229 -0.78 -15.53 -9.28
C PHE A 229 0.10 -16.48 -8.46
N ASP A 230 0.52 -16.05 -7.28
CA ASP A 230 1.42 -16.78 -6.40
C ASP A 230 0.67 -17.58 -5.34
N ILE A 231 -0.47 -17.05 -4.86
CA ILE A 231 -1.22 -17.63 -3.75
C ILE A 231 -2.71 -17.25 -3.85
N THR A 232 -3.58 -18.05 -3.22
CA THR A 232 -5.01 -17.74 -3.13
C THR A 232 -5.38 -17.11 -1.80
N SER A 233 -6.54 -16.44 -1.73
CA SER A 233 -7.07 -15.83 -0.50
C SER A 233 -7.88 -16.80 0.36
N THR A 234 -7.98 -18.08 0.00
CA THR A 234 -8.90 -19.03 0.63
C THR A 234 -8.18 -20.14 1.39
N THR A 235 -8.62 -20.39 2.61
CA THR A 235 -8.11 -21.45 3.49
C THR A 235 -8.32 -22.87 2.96
N ALA A 236 -9.18 -23.07 1.97
CA ALA A 236 -9.33 -24.35 1.30
C ALA A 236 -8.09 -24.77 0.50
N TYR A 237 -7.28 -23.80 0.08
CA TYR A 237 -6.09 -24.00 -0.75
C TYR A 237 -4.82 -23.49 -0.09
N ASP A 238 -4.88 -22.30 0.55
CA ASP A 238 -3.73 -21.65 1.16
C ASP A 238 -4.08 -21.00 2.50
N GLN A 239 -4.20 -19.69 2.56
CA GLN A 239 -4.33 -18.89 3.79
C GLN A 239 -5.47 -17.89 3.68
N SER A 240 -6.00 -17.45 4.82
CA SER A 240 -7.10 -16.49 4.87
C SER A 240 -6.59 -15.06 4.65
N PHE A 241 -6.55 -14.61 3.42
CA PHE A 241 -6.39 -13.19 3.12
C PHE A 241 -7.77 -12.53 2.97
N VAL A 242 -8.02 -11.43 3.67
CA VAL A 242 -9.32 -10.74 3.70
C VAL A 242 -9.16 -9.27 3.36
N GLN A 243 -9.72 -8.83 2.23
CA GLN A 243 -9.73 -7.40 1.89
C GLN A 243 -10.50 -6.60 2.95
N GLY A 244 -9.94 -5.45 3.34
CA GLY A 244 -10.52 -4.59 4.36
C GLY A 244 -10.33 -5.09 5.80
N ARG A 245 -9.50 -6.11 6.04
CA ARG A 245 -9.16 -6.60 7.38
C ARG A 245 -8.43 -5.51 8.17
N ASN A 246 -8.89 -5.24 9.39
CA ASN A 246 -8.13 -4.46 10.34
C ASN A 246 -6.95 -5.28 10.90
N ILE A 247 -5.82 -4.61 11.07
CA ILE A 247 -4.56 -5.21 11.53
C ILE A 247 -4.41 -4.93 13.03
N PHE A 248 -4.00 -5.93 13.80
CA PHE A 248 -3.74 -5.79 15.22
C PHE A 248 -2.30 -5.37 15.45
N GLU A 249 -2.09 -4.34 16.28
CA GLU A 249 -0.79 -3.70 16.49
C GLU A 249 0.29 -4.71 16.92
N ASN A 250 0.00 -5.58 17.88
CA ASN A 250 0.96 -6.58 18.35
C ASN A 250 1.29 -7.64 17.28
N ILE A 251 0.34 -8.01 16.42
CA ILE A 251 0.59 -8.87 15.25
C ILE A 251 1.44 -8.12 14.25
N SER A 252 1.12 -6.84 13.94
CA SER A 252 1.92 -6.01 13.04
C SER A 252 3.37 -5.94 13.49
N ARG A 253 3.62 -5.60 14.76
CA ARG A 253 4.97 -5.57 15.35
C ARG A 253 5.70 -6.90 15.21
N LEU A 254 5.07 -8.01 15.52
CA LEU A 254 5.69 -9.33 15.40
C LEU A 254 5.97 -9.70 13.93
N VAL A 255 5.09 -9.34 13.00
CA VAL A 255 5.37 -9.55 11.58
C VAL A 255 6.56 -8.71 11.15
N ASP A 256 6.66 -7.44 11.55
CA ASP A 256 7.80 -6.58 11.24
C ASP A 256 9.14 -7.16 11.75
N GLU A 257 9.10 -7.92 12.86
CA GLU A 257 10.27 -8.64 13.37
C GLU A 257 10.56 -9.96 12.62
N TYR A 258 9.51 -10.64 12.11
CA TYR A 258 9.59 -12.03 11.63
C TYR A 258 9.27 -12.21 10.14
N PHE A 259 8.86 -11.19 9.38
CA PHE A 259 8.43 -11.35 7.98
C PHE A 259 9.48 -11.96 7.05
N ASN A 260 10.74 -11.92 7.43
CA ASN A 260 11.87 -12.50 6.71
C ASN A 260 12.42 -13.80 7.35
N THR A 261 11.68 -14.36 8.32
CA THR A 261 12.06 -15.56 9.06
C THR A 261 11.12 -16.70 8.69
N TYR A 262 11.66 -17.81 8.24
CA TYR A 262 10.92 -18.95 7.74
C TYR A 262 11.50 -20.27 8.27
N VAL A 263 10.72 -21.32 8.16
CA VAL A 263 11.09 -22.68 8.61
C VAL A 263 11.84 -23.41 7.50
N THR A 264 12.98 -24.00 7.83
CA THR A 264 13.76 -24.90 6.95
C THR A 264 13.98 -26.24 7.61
N ARG A 265 14.34 -27.27 6.82
CA ARG A 265 14.86 -28.53 7.36
C ARG A 265 16.39 -28.52 7.37
N GLU A 266 17.00 -29.25 8.28
CA GLU A 266 18.45 -29.44 8.34
C GLU A 266 18.99 -29.93 7.00
N GLY A 267 20.00 -29.24 6.46
CA GLY A 267 20.57 -29.53 5.16
C GLY A 267 19.82 -28.96 3.94
N TYR A 268 18.73 -28.22 4.15
CA TYR A 268 17.95 -27.57 3.09
C TYR A 268 17.84 -26.07 3.35
N VAL A 269 17.87 -25.28 2.28
CA VAL A 269 17.68 -23.82 2.32
C VAL A 269 16.25 -23.39 2.01
N ASN A 270 15.47 -24.28 1.41
CA ASN A 270 14.12 -23.98 0.93
C ASN A 270 13.14 -23.79 2.08
N PRO A 271 12.21 -22.83 1.97
CA PRO A 271 11.09 -22.69 2.90
C PRO A 271 10.25 -23.98 2.95
N LEU A 272 10.06 -24.50 4.15
CA LEU A 272 9.23 -25.69 4.36
C LEU A 272 7.77 -25.39 4.00
N PHE A 273 7.10 -26.32 3.35
CA PHE A 273 5.64 -26.27 3.21
C PHE A 273 4.98 -26.56 4.55
N THR A 274 4.67 -25.52 5.29
CA THR A 274 4.15 -25.57 6.65
C THR A 274 2.62 -25.64 6.64
N THR A 275 2.06 -26.84 6.59
CA THR A 275 0.61 -27.02 6.78
C THR A 275 0.19 -26.69 8.20
N PHE A 276 -0.93 -26.02 8.36
CA PHE A 276 -1.55 -25.76 9.66
C PHE A 276 -3.08 -25.82 9.58
N CYS A 277 -3.72 -25.95 10.71
CA CYS A 277 -5.18 -25.93 10.86
C CYS A 277 -5.55 -25.42 12.25
N ASP A 278 -6.84 -25.16 12.49
CA ASP A 278 -7.28 -24.69 13.81
C ASP A 278 -6.95 -25.69 14.94
N GLY A 279 -6.91 -26.97 14.62
CA GLY A 279 -6.63 -28.04 15.60
C GLY A 279 -7.79 -28.30 16.56
N ARG A 280 -8.96 -27.71 16.31
CA ARG A 280 -10.19 -27.87 17.10
C ARG A 280 -11.31 -28.49 16.29
N THR A 281 -11.67 -27.88 15.17
CA THR A 281 -12.72 -28.37 14.26
C THR A 281 -12.16 -29.30 13.19
N VAL A 282 -10.90 -29.09 12.83
CA VAL A 282 -10.13 -29.90 11.88
C VAL A 282 -8.79 -30.27 12.47
N SER A 283 -8.40 -31.55 12.35
CA SER A 283 -7.05 -32.00 12.61
C SER A 283 -6.30 -32.19 11.29
N CYS A 284 -5.04 -31.79 11.25
CA CYS A 284 -4.15 -31.94 10.11
C CYS A 284 -2.80 -32.54 10.55
N ASN A 285 -2.03 -33.01 9.56
CA ASN A 285 -0.64 -33.43 9.79
C ASN A 285 0.29 -32.21 9.73
N GLY A 286 0.06 -31.24 10.63
CA GLY A 286 0.77 -29.99 10.67
C GLY A 286 0.54 -29.26 11.99
N LEU A 287 0.79 -27.97 12.01
CA LEU A 287 0.66 -27.16 13.20
C LEU A 287 -0.82 -26.97 13.57
N SER A 288 -1.16 -27.33 14.81
CA SER A 288 -2.44 -26.94 15.42
C SER A 288 -2.33 -25.52 15.97
N GLN A 289 -3.07 -24.58 15.40
CA GLN A 289 -3.05 -23.18 15.83
C GLN A 289 -3.43 -23.06 17.32
N TRP A 290 -4.52 -23.70 17.76
CA TRP A 290 -4.88 -23.78 19.19
C TRP A 290 -3.85 -24.52 20.02
N GLY A 291 -3.22 -25.55 19.49
CA GLY A 291 -2.17 -26.31 20.20
C GLY A 291 -0.94 -25.45 20.50
N THR A 292 -0.63 -24.46 19.67
CA THR A 292 0.50 -23.54 19.93
C THR A 292 0.28 -22.73 21.21
N VAL A 293 -0.97 -22.35 21.51
CA VAL A 293 -1.32 -21.63 22.76
C VAL A 293 -0.93 -22.44 23.99
N SER A 294 -1.36 -23.71 24.04
CA SER A 294 -1.05 -24.57 25.16
C SER A 294 0.45 -24.81 25.32
N LEU A 295 1.18 -24.99 24.22
CA LEU A 295 2.64 -25.15 24.26
C LEU A 295 3.33 -23.88 24.76
N ALA A 296 2.93 -22.70 24.29
CA ALA A 296 3.48 -21.42 24.74
C ALA A 296 3.19 -21.17 26.23
N GLU A 297 1.96 -21.48 26.73
CA GLU A 297 1.60 -21.37 28.13
C GLU A 297 2.41 -22.34 29.02
N ASN A 298 2.89 -23.44 28.46
CA ASN A 298 3.81 -24.37 29.12
C ASN A 298 5.30 -23.98 29.00
N GLY A 299 5.59 -22.77 28.50
CA GLY A 299 6.94 -22.18 28.46
C GLY A 299 7.77 -22.57 27.24
N ASN A 300 7.17 -23.15 26.19
CA ASN A 300 7.87 -23.40 24.94
C ASN A 300 8.01 -22.11 24.13
N ASN A 301 9.20 -21.87 23.56
CA ASN A 301 9.41 -20.80 22.60
C ASN A 301 8.94 -21.20 21.19
N ALA A 302 8.90 -20.24 20.26
CA ALA A 302 8.39 -20.44 18.91
C ALA A 302 9.07 -21.61 18.18
N LEU A 303 10.41 -21.73 18.26
CA LEU A 303 11.14 -22.84 17.62
C LEU A 303 10.76 -24.20 18.25
N GLN A 304 10.64 -24.28 19.57
CA GLN A 304 10.22 -25.51 20.24
C GLN A 304 8.78 -25.91 19.86
N ILE A 305 7.88 -24.93 19.74
CA ILE A 305 6.52 -25.14 19.24
C ILE A 305 6.54 -25.69 17.81
N LEU A 306 7.32 -25.08 16.92
CA LEU A 306 7.43 -25.52 15.53
C LEU A 306 8.04 -26.94 15.44
N LYS A 307 9.09 -27.24 16.23
CA LYS A 307 9.69 -28.58 16.31
C LYS A 307 8.70 -29.65 16.75
N TYR A 308 7.81 -29.33 17.69
CA TYR A 308 6.77 -30.25 18.13
C TYR A 308 5.85 -30.73 16.98
N TYR A 309 5.58 -29.84 16.00
CA TYR A 309 4.68 -30.17 14.88
C TYR A 309 5.38 -30.65 13.63
N TYR A 310 6.56 -30.15 13.33
CA TYR A 310 7.26 -30.40 12.05
C TYR A 310 8.50 -31.29 12.18
N GLY A 311 8.90 -31.66 13.40
CA GLY A 311 10.04 -32.51 13.70
C GLY A 311 11.26 -31.76 14.26
N ASP A 312 12.15 -32.50 14.89
CA ASP A 312 13.33 -31.95 15.56
C ASP A 312 14.39 -31.40 14.59
N ASP A 313 14.31 -31.82 13.33
CA ASP A 313 15.24 -31.47 12.24
C ASP A 313 14.91 -30.12 11.57
N ILE A 314 13.95 -29.36 12.08
CA ILE A 314 13.65 -28.02 11.55
C ILE A 314 14.43 -26.92 12.27
N ASN A 315 14.67 -25.83 11.54
CA ASN A 315 15.26 -24.60 12.05
C ASN A 315 14.46 -23.38 11.59
N LEU A 316 14.60 -22.28 12.33
CA LEU A 316 14.19 -20.95 11.87
C LEU A 316 15.38 -20.29 11.17
N THR A 317 15.19 -19.94 9.92
CA THR A 317 16.19 -19.30 9.05
C THR A 317 15.68 -17.92 8.67
N SER A 318 16.56 -16.92 8.68
CA SER A 318 16.25 -15.58 8.21
C SER A 318 17.08 -15.24 6.98
N THR A 319 16.52 -14.48 6.06
CA THR A 319 17.27 -13.88 4.95
C THR A 319 17.23 -12.37 5.04
N ASP A 320 18.34 -11.74 4.69
CA ASP A 320 18.46 -10.28 4.57
C ASP A 320 18.31 -9.82 3.11
N ASP A 321 18.26 -10.78 2.17
CA ASP A 321 17.95 -10.49 0.78
C ASP A 321 16.44 -10.24 0.64
N ILE A 322 16.08 -8.97 0.58
CA ILE A 322 14.71 -8.52 0.30
C ILE A 322 14.79 -7.79 -1.03
N ARG A 323 14.23 -8.40 -2.06
CA ARG A 323 14.25 -7.85 -3.41
C ARG A 323 13.18 -6.80 -3.54
N SER A 324 13.55 -5.57 -3.21
CA SER A 324 12.86 -4.35 -3.59
C SER A 324 13.67 -3.64 -4.67
N ALA A 325 13.03 -2.80 -5.46
CA ALA A 325 13.65 -2.10 -6.60
C ALA A 325 14.78 -1.14 -6.19
N GLU A 326 15.04 -0.90 -4.90
CA GLU A 326 16.02 0.06 -4.40
C GLU A 326 16.89 -0.50 -3.27
N VAL A 327 17.66 0.28 -2.59
CA VAL A 327 18.80 -0.03 -1.71
C VAL A 327 18.50 -1.07 -0.62
N SER A 328 19.30 -2.13 -0.56
CA SER A 328 19.25 -3.16 0.49
C SER A 328 19.57 -2.60 1.89
N TYR A 329 18.98 -3.21 2.93
CA TYR A 329 19.28 -2.87 4.32
C TYR A 329 20.76 -3.11 4.64
N PRO A 330 21.46 -2.16 5.32
CA PRO A 330 22.91 -2.24 5.55
C PRO A 330 23.37 -3.32 6.54
N GLY A 331 22.44 -4.09 7.11
CA GLY A 331 22.75 -5.16 8.06
C GLY A 331 22.88 -4.72 9.52
N VAL A 332 22.96 -3.41 9.78
CA VAL A 332 23.02 -2.83 11.13
C VAL A 332 21.97 -1.74 11.29
N PRO A 333 21.27 -1.69 12.45
CA PRO A 333 20.28 -0.64 12.69
C PRO A 333 20.94 0.74 12.80
N LEU A 334 20.32 1.76 12.18
CA LEU A 334 20.75 3.16 12.30
C LEU A 334 19.98 3.86 13.43
N LYS A 335 20.68 4.69 14.19
CA LYS A 335 20.14 5.39 15.36
C LYS A 335 20.88 6.69 15.64
N LEU A 336 20.38 7.45 16.57
CA LEU A 336 20.97 8.72 17.01
C LEU A 336 22.47 8.56 17.28
N GLY A 337 23.28 9.38 16.62
CA GLY A 337 24.74 9.41 16.70
C GLY A 337 25.47 8.68 15.57
N ASP A 338 24.78 7.85 14.79
CA ASP A 338 25.39 7.16 13.65
C ASP A 338 25.64 8.12 12.48
N THR A 339 26.59 7.75 11.61
CA THR A 339 26.97 8.57 10.45
C THR A 339 27.31 7.69 9.25
N GLY A 340 27.11 8.20 8.04
CA GLY A 340 27.51 7.53 6.79
C GLY A 340 26.45 7.61 5.69
N ASP A 341 26.74 6.90 4.59
CA ASP A 341 25.90 6.93 3.37
C ASP A 341 24.50 6.35 3.61
N ASP A 342 24.38 5.36 4.49
CA ASP A 342 23.08 4.78 4.84
C ASP A 342 22.19 5.79 5.59
N VAL A 343 22.78 6.60 6.47
CA VAL A 343 22.08 7.71 7.14
C VAL A 343 21.68 8.78 6.12
N LEU A 344 22.60 9.11 5.19
CA LEU A 344 22.31 10.04 4.10
C LEU A 344 21.12 9.57 3.25
N THR A 345 21.08 8.28 2.92
CA THR A 345 19.98 7.65 2.18
C THR A 345 18.64 7.83 2.89
N ILE A 346 18.57 7.50 4.19
CA ILE A 346 17.35 7.64 4.99
C ILE A 346 16.90 9.10 5.10
N GLN A 347 17.84 10.04 5.28
CA GLN A 347 17.51 11.46 5.31
C GLN A 347 16.91 11.95 3.98
N GLN A 348 17.47 11.53 2.84
CA GLN A 348 16.94 11.84 1.50
C GLN A 348 15.54 11.27 1.30
N GLN A 349 15.35 10.00 1.63
CA GLN A 349 14.07 9.31 1.49
C GLN A 349 12.99 9.94 2.38
N LEU A 350 13.26 10.17 3.67
CA LEU A 350 12.33 10.81 4.60
C LEU A 350 11.99 12.24 4.18
N SER A 351 12.97 13.00 3.68
CA SER A 351 12.74 14.36 3.18
C SER A 351 11.85 14.37 1.95
N ARG A 352 11.91 13.35 1.09
CA ARG A 352 10.99 13.20 -0.05
C ARG A 352 9.60 12.77 0.42
N ILE A 353 9.51 11.79 1.32
CA ILE A 353 8.24 11.30 1.88
C ILE A 353 7.49 12.43 2.61
N ARG A 354 8.21 13.28 3.33
CA ARG A 354 7.66 14.43 4.05
C ARG A 354 6.79 15.34 3.17
N GLN A 355 7.08 15.46 1.88
CA GLN A 355 6.27 16.28 0.95
C GLN A 355 4.83 15.78 0.86
N ASN A 356 4.61 14.48 1.03
CA ASN A 356 3.30 13.83 1.05
C ASN A 356 2.76 13.60 2.48
N TYR A 357 3.65 13.63 3.48
CA TYR A 357 3.33 13.42 4.91
C TYR A 357 3.89 14.58 5.74
N PRO A 358 3.24 15.77 5.75
CA PRO A 358 3.75 16.99 6.37
C PRO A 358 4.00 16.89 7.89
N ALA A 359 3.36 15.92 8.56
CA ALA A 359 3.58 15.66 9.99
C ALA A 359 5.02 15.17 10.29
N ILE A 360 5.73 14.59 9.31
CA ILE A 360 7.13 14.21 9.46
C ILE A 360 7.97 15.50 9.59
N PRO A 361 8.74 15.69 10.68
CA PRO A 361 9.56 16.87 10.86
C PRO A 361 10.57 17.09 9.73
N LEU A 362 10.84 18.36 9.43
CA LEU A 362 11.88 18.72 8.46
C LEU A 362 13.27 18.29 8.99
N ILE A 363 14.03 17.60 8.16
CA ILE A 363 15.46 17.38 8.37
C ILE A 363 16.19 18.52 7.66
N PRO A 364 16.69 19.54 8.39
CA PRO A 364 17.19 20.77 7.78
C PRO A 364 18.49 20.58 7.01
N THR A 365 19.28 19.57 7.36
CA THR A 365 20.56 19.26 6.72
C THR A 365 20.61 17.76 6.41
N ILE A 366 20.75 17.44 5.15
CA ILE A 366 20.97 16.08 4.66
C ILE A 366 22.49 15.89 4.57
N ASP A 367 23.10 15.44 5.65
CA ASP A 367 24.55 15.43 5.88
C ASP A 367 25.14 14.05 6.22
N GLY A 368 24.26 13.03 6.27
CA GLY A 368 24.67 11.69 6.69
C GLY A 368 24.96 11.56 8.19
N VAL A 369 24.48 12.51 9.02
CA VAL A 369 24.60 12.45 10.49
C VAL A 369 23.21 12.20 11.08
N PHE A 370 23.03 11.10 11.77
CA PHE A 370 21.76 10.78 12.44
C PHE A 370 21.61 11.65 13.71
N GLY A 371 21.22 12.90 13.50
CA GLY A 371 20.99 13.88 14.55
C GLY A 371 19.61 13.75 15.18
N SER A 372 19.32 14.65 16.14
CA SER A 372 18.00 14.68 16.82
C SER A 372 16.82 14.97 15.88
N THR A 373 17.04 15.72 14.80
CA THR A 373 16.03 15.98 13.79
C THR A 373 15.72 14.73 12.95
N THR A 374 16.75 13.95 12.62
CA THR A 374 16.59 12.66 11.95
C THR A 374 15.85 11.66 12.86
N ASP A 375 16.23 11.57 14.16
CA ASP A 375 15.52 10.73 15.15
C ASP A 375 14.05 11.11 15.25
N SER A 376 13.73 12.41 15.34
CA SER A 376 12.35 12.87 15.38
C SER A 376 11.57 12.52 14.12
N ALA A 377 12.17 12.67 12.94
CA ALA A 377 11.54 12.30 11.67
C ALA A 377 11.29 10.79 11.58
N VAL A 378 12.25 9.96 12.03
CA VAL A 378 12.10 8.50 12.08
C VAL A 378 10.96 8.11 13.02
N ARG A 379 10.89 8.67 14.24
CA ARG A 379 9.80 8.37 15.19
C ARG A 379 8.44 8.74 14.65
N THR A 380 8.31 9.92 14.04
CA THR A 380 7.04 10.33 13.41
C THR A 380 6.70 9.43 12.23
N PHE A 381 7.69 9.03 11.42
CA PHE A 381 7.47 8.04 10.36
C PHE A 381 6.97 6.70 10.92
N GLN A 382 7.63 6.20 11.96
CA GLN A 382 7.24 4.96 12.63
C GLN A 382 5.81 5.04 13.18
N GLU A 383 5.43 6.17 13.79
CA GLU A 383 4.08 6.41 14.30
C GLU A 383 3.04 6.42 13.17
N ILE A 384 3.32 7.11 12.05
CA ILE A 384 2.40 7.21 10.90
C ILE A 384 2.18 5.85 10.24
N PHE A 385 3.20 4.99 10.21
CA PHE A 385 3.16 3.70 9.50
C PHE A 385 3.12 2.49 10.43
N ASP A 386 2.69 2.67 11.68
CA ASP A 386 2.43 1.63 12.69
C ASP A 386 3.60 0.70 12.96
N LEU A 387 4.80 1.27 12.94
CA LEU A 387 6.03 0.61 13.35
C LEU A 387 6.31 0.85 14.84
N SER A 388 7.19 0.06 15.45
CA SER A 388 7.68 0.34 16.81
C SER A 388 8.33 1.72 16.85
N VAL A 389 7.80 2.64 17.68
CA VAL A 389 8.26 4.04 17.77
C VAL A 389 9.48 4.13 18.70
N ASP A 390 10.61 3.65 18.24
CA ASP A 390 11.87 3.60 19.00
C ASP A 390 12.96 4.55 18.46
N GLY A 391 12.71 5.20 17.31
CA GLY A 391 13.67 6.06 16.63
C GLY A 391 14.85 5.30 16.02
N ILE A 392 14.75 3.97 15.90
CA ILE A 392 15.78 3.12 15.32
C ILE A 392 15.34 2.69 13.92
N VAL A 393 16.17 2.94 12.92
CA VAL A 393 15.94 2.41 11.57
C VAL A 393 16.49 0.99 11.53
N GLY A 394 15.74 0.06 12.10
CA GLY A 394 15.94 -1.37 11.92
C GLY A 394 15.40 -1.83 10.55
N LYS A 395 15.46 -3.13 10.28
CA LYS A 395 15.09 -3.72 9.01
C LYS A 395 13.66 -3.32 8.57
N ALA A 396 12.67 -3.48 9.44
CA ALA A 396 11.27 -3.14 9.13
C ALA A 396 11.11 -1.65 8.78
N THR A 397 11.71 -0.76 9.58
CA THR A 397 11.68 0.69 9.33
C THR A 397 12.38 1.04 8.02
N TRP A 398 13.54 0.45 7.73
CA TRP A 398 14.29 0.65 6.49
C TRP A 398 13.46 0.33 5.25
N TYR A 399 12.90 -0.89 5.19
CA TYR A 399 12.13 -1.31 4.03
C TYR A 399 10.81 -0.58 3.91
N ARG A 400 10.18 -0.20 5.03
CA ARG A 400 8.97 0.63 4.97
C ARG A 400 9.27 2.02 4.43
N ILE A 401 10.39 2.64 4.83
CA ILE A 401 10.86 3.92 4.27
C ILE A 401 11.13 3.77 2.77
N SER A 402 11.89 2.75 2.36
CA SER A 402 12.20 2.49 0.95
C SER A 402 10.94 2.26 0.11
N TYR A 403 9.99 1.45 0.61
CA TYR A 403 8.73 1.18 -0.07
C TYR A 403 7.89 2.46 -0.28
N ILE A 404 7.69 3.24 0.78
CA ILE A 404 6.93 4.51 0.68
C ILE A 404 7.66 5.50 -0.22
N TYR A 405 9.00 5.60 -0.11
CA TYR A 405 9.81 6.44 -0.98
C TYR A 405 9.65 6.06 -2.46
N SER A 406 9.82 4.78 -2.80
CA SER A 406 9.65 4.28 -4.17
C SER A 406 8.26 4.60 -4.72
N SER A 407 7.22 4.40 -3.90
CA SER A 407 5.83 4.68 -4.29
C SER A 407 5.61 6.17 -4.56
N VAL A 408 6.05 7.07 -3.66
CA VAL A 408 5.90 8.52 -3.86
C VAL A 408 6.87 9.06 -4.94
N ALA A 409 8.03 8.43 -5.16
CA ALA A 409 8.95 8.79 -6.23
C ALA A 409 8.41 8.38 -7.59
N LYS A 410 7.91 7.15 -7.75
CA LYS A 410 7.24 6.70 -8.99
C LYS A 410 6.08 7.60 -9.38
N LEU A 411 5.27 8.03 -8.41
CA LEU A 411 4.20 9.00 -8.63
C LEU A 411 4.75 10.33 -9.16
N ALA A 412 5.84 10.85 -8.58
CA ALA A 412 6.46 12.10 -9.01
C ALA A 412 7.11 11.99 -10.39
N GLU A 413 7.81 10.89 -10.67
CA GLU A 413 8.44 10.64 -11.99
C GLU A 413 7.38 10.50 -13.09
N THR A 414 6.27 9.83 -12.81
CA THR A 414 5.18 9.64 -13.76
C THR A 414 4.42 10.96 -14.00
N ILE A 415 4.34 11.83 -13.00
CA ILE A 415 3.77 13.19 -13.14
C ILE A 415 4.78 14.15 -13.80
N GLY A 416 6.09 13.94 -13.63
CA GLY A 416 7.16 14.85 -14.06
C GLY A 416 7.82 14.55 -15.41
N GLU A 417 7.86 13.29 -15.86
CA GLU A 417 8.60 12.91 -17.07
C GLU A 417 7.72 12.10 -18.05
N GLY A 418 7.13 12.77 -18.99
CA GLY A 418 6.84 12.16 -20.30
C GLY A 418 5.44 11.66 -20.57
N VAL A 419 4.53 11.53 -19.60
CA VAL A 419 3.14 11.17 -19.94
C VAL A 419 2.34 12.41 -20.31
N SER A 420 2.59 13.56 -19.67
CA SER A 420 1.97 14.85 -20.05
C SER A 420 2.39 15.32 -21.44
N ASP A 421 3.66 15.11 -21.84
CA ASP A 421 4.17 15.50 -23.16
C ASP A 421 3.72 14.56 -24.29
N ILE A 422 3.36 13.31 -23.97
CA ILE A 422 2.88 12.33 -24.95
C ILE A 422 1.39 12.56 -25.27
N PHE A 423 0.63 13.12 -24.33
CA PHE A 423 -0.82 13.34 -24.49
C PHE A 423 -1.20 14.79 -24.82
N SER A 424 -0.24 15.67 -25.10
CA SER A 424 -0.55 17.09 -25.29
C SER A 424 -1.54 17.39 -26.42
N ASP A 425 -1.73 16.49 -27.41
CA ASP A 425 -2.72 16.73 -28.47
C ASP A 425 -3.41 15.50 -29.11
N ASN A 426 -2.99 14.23 -28.86
CA ASN A 426 -3.64 13.10 -29.54
C ASN A 426 -3.57 11.79 -28.75
N ILE A 427 -4.69 11.35 -28.21
CA ILE A 427 -4.87 9.96 -27.80
C ILE A 427 -4.60 9.06 -29.02
N PRO A 428 -3.75 8.02 -28.91
CA PRO A 428 -3.38 7.18 -30.04
C PRO A 428 -4.60 6.60 -30.76
N ASN A 429 -4.72 6.84 -32.04
CA ASN A 429 -5.74 6.19 -32.87
C ASN A 429 -5.16 4.93 -33.55
N ILE A 430 -4.70 4.01 -32.74
CA ILE A 430 -4.12 2.73 -33.16
C ILE A 430 -4.67 1.60 -32.31
N THR A 431 -4.87 0.45 -32.92
CA THR A 431 -5.22 -0.77 -32.21
C THR A 431 -3.95 -1.56 -31.97
N ILE A 432 -3.69 -1.97 -30.72
CA ILE A 432 -2.57 -2.83 -30.34
C ILE A 432 -3.06 -4.03 -29.54
N SER A 433 -2.32 -5.15 -29.64
CA SER A 433 -2.68 -6.44 -29.06
C SER A 433 -1.45 -7.30 -28.81
N LEU A 434 -1.64 -8.49 -28.29
CA LEU A 434 -0.57 -9.47 -28.06
C LEU A 434 0.34 -9.65 -29.29
N GLY A 435 1.64 -9.50 -29.10
CA GLY A 435 2.69 -9.60 -30.12
C GLY A 435 3.14 -8.27 -30.70
N ASP A 436 2.41 -7.17 -30.50
CA ASP A 436 2.83 -5.85 -30.95
C ASP A 436 4.01 -5.33 -30.11
N THR A 437 4.80 -4.42 -30.71
CA THR A 437 5.98 -3.83 -30.06
C THR A 437 6.13 -2.36 -30.40
N GLY A 438 6.89 -1.63 -29.57
CA GLY A 438 7.28 -0.25 -29.84
C GLY A 438 6.68 0.78 -28.88
N ASN A 439 6.77 2.07 -29.26
CA ASN A 439 6.46 3.20 -28.38
C ASN A 439 5.02 3.23 -27.87
N TYR A 440 4.04 2.80 -28.67
CA TYR A 440 2.65 2.74 -28.21
C TYR A 440 2.41 1.64 -27.19
N VAL A 441 3.14 0.53 -27.27
CA VAL A 441 3.11 -0.51 -26.24
C VAL A 441 3.77 -0.01 -24.95
N LEU A 442 4.90 0.69 -25.07
CA LEU A 442 5.56 1.30 -23.92
C LEU A 442 4.67 2.35 -23.23
N LEU A 443 3.94 3.15 -24.03
CA LEU A 443 2.96 4.09 -23.52
C LEU A 443 1.82 3.40 -22.77
N LEU A 444 1.25 2.35 -23.36
CA LEU A 444 0.23 1.52 -22.73
C LEU A 444 0.71 0.97 -21.39
N GLN A 445 1.90 0.37 -21.39
CA GLN A 445 2.51 -0.21 -20.19
C GLN A 445 2.72 0.86 -19.11
N SER A 446 3.14 2.08 -19.49
CA SER A 446 3.31 3.19 -18.55
C SER A 446 1.99 3.65 -17.92
N LEU A 447 0.91 3.71 -18.70
CA LEU A 447 -0.43 4.04 -18.19
C LEU A 447 -0.98 2.96 -17.26
N ILE A 448 -0.85 1.69 -17.67
CA ILE A 448 -1.32 0.54 -16.87
C ILE A 448 -0.54 0.46 -15.56
N ASP A 449 0.79 0.59 -15.60
CA ASP A 449 1.64 0.58 -14.41
C ASP A 449 1.25 1.70 -13.44
N TYR A 450 0.99 2.91 -13.94
CA TYR A 450 0.49 4.01 -13.11
C TYR A 450 -0.90 3.72 -12.52
N ILE A 451 -1.85 3.26 -13.34
CA ILE A 451 -3.21 2.94 -12.90
C ILE A 451 -3.20 1.81 -11.86
N SER A 452 -2.30 0.84 -11.98
CA SER A 452 -2.17 -0.29 -11.05
C SER A 452 -1.90 0.15 -9.62
N ILE A 453 -1.24 1.30 -9.41
CA ILE A 453 -0.96 1.86 -8.09
C ILE A 453 -2.27 2.22 -7.34
N PHE A 454 -3.30 2.66 -8.08
CA PHE A 454 -4.58 3.11 -7.53
C PHE A 454 -5.68 2.06 -7.61
N TYR A 455 -5.56 1.14 -8.54
CA TYR A 455 -6.51 0.05 -8.80
C TYR A 455 -5.80 -1.29 -8.70
N PRO A 456 -5.70 -1.89 -7.50
CA PRO A 456 -4.96 -3.13 -7.27
C PRO A 456 -5.45 -4.34 -8.09
N SER A 457 -6.69 -4.27 -8.62
CA SER A 457 -7.22 -5.26 -9.56
C SER A 457 -6.56 -5.23 -10.94
N VAL A 458 -5.84 -4.15 -11.27
CA VAL A 458 -5.08 -4.01 -12.52
C VAL A 458 -3.61 -4.30 -12.20
N PRO A 459 -3.03 -5.42 -12.65
CA PRO A 459 -1.66 -5.77 -12.30
C PRO A 459 -0.65 -4.82 -12.95
N ALA A 460 0.43 -4.52 -12.22
CA ALA A 460 1.57 -3.78 -12.75
C ALA A 460 2.24 -4.56 -13.88
N VAL A 461 2.84 -3.86 -14.84
CA VAL A 461 3.52 -4.46 -15.99
C VAL A 461 4.93 -3.90 -16.17
N THR A 462 5.82 -4.72 -16.70
CA THR A 462 7.17 -4.26 -17.09
C THR A 462 7.06 -3.34 -18.30
N LYS A 463 7.73 -2.19 -18.26
CA LYS A 463 7.80 -1.21 -19.36
C LYS A 463 8.93 -1.56 -20.32
N ASP A 464 8.73 -2.59 -21.15
CA ASP A 464 9.72 -3.12 -22.11
C ASP A 464 9.36 -2.85 -23.58
N GLY A 465 8.18 -2.27 -23.83
CA GLY A 465 7.67 -1.99 -25.17
C GLY A 465 7.28 -3.25 -25.94
N VAL A 466 7.07 -4.40 -25.28
CA VAL A 466 6.61 -5.64 -25.87
C VAL A 466 5.24 -6.01 -25.30
N PHE A 467 4.21 -6.09 -26.14
CA PHE A 467 2.89 -6.53 -25.73
C PHE A 467 2.88 -8.05 -25.53
N GLY A 468 3.44 -8.49 -24.41
CA GLY A 468 3.47 -9.88 -23.99
C GLY A 468 2.19 -10.32 -23.29
N SER A 469 2.15 -11.58 -22.81
CA SER A 469 1.00 -12.12 -22.09
C SER A 469 0.69 -11.34 -20.81
N ALA A 470 1.70 -10.89 -20.08
CA ALA A 470 1.50 -10.07 -18.88
C ALA A 470 0.82 -8.73 -19.19
N THR A 471 1.18 -8.09 -20.32
CA THR A 471 0.52 -6.85 -20.79
C THR A 471 -0.91 -7.14 -21.22
N GLU A 472 -1.15 -8.26 -21.93
CA GLU A 472 -2.50 -8.67 -22.34
C GLU A 472 -3.40 -8.93 -21.13
N ASP A 473 -2.90 -9.62 -20.12
CA ASP A 473 -3.64 -9.91 -18.89
C ASP A 473 -3.96 -8.63 -18.11
N ALA A 474 -3.02 -7.70 -18.02
CA ALA A 474 -3.25 -6.39 -17.40
C ALA A 474 -4.32 -5.58 -18.15
N VAL A 475 -4.31 -5.60 -19.49
CA VAL A 475 -5.37 -4.99 -20.31
C VAL A 475 -6.72 -5.65 -20.05
N LYS A 476 -6.79 -6.97 -19.97
CA LYS A 476 -8.03 -7.69 -19.63
C LYS A 476 -8.54 -7.33 -18.25
N GLN A 477 -7.66 -7.24 -17.25
CA GLN A 477 -8.04 -6.82 -15.90
C GLN A 477 -8.49 -5.35 -15.87
N PHE A 478 -7.83 -4.45 -16.60
CA PHE A 478 -8.30 -3.09 -16.78
C PHE A 478 -9.70 -3.07 -17.41
N GLN A 479 -9.90 -3.78 -18.51
CA GLN A 479 -11.19 -3.89 -19.18
C GLN A 479 -12.29 -4.42 -18.24
N ARG A 480 -11.99 -5.46 -17.46
CA ARG A 480 -12.90 -6.01 -16.45
C ARG A 480 -13.20 -5.01 -15.35
N THR A 481 -12.17 -4.35 -14.79
CA THR A 481 -12.30 -3.39 -13.69
C THR A 481 -13.17 -2.21 -14.08
N PHE A 482 -13.12 -1.79 -15.35
CA PHE A 482 -13.88 -0.66 -15.86
C PHE A 482 -15.07 -1.06 -16.75
N GLY A 483 -15.57 -2.31 -16.65
CA GLY A 483 -16.79 -2.79 -17.32
C GLY A 483 -16.75 -2.79 -18.84
N LEU A 484 -15.53 -2.83 -19.41
CA LEU A 484 -15.28 -2.85 -20.85
C LEU A 484 -15.26 -4.30 -21.36
N THR A 485 -15.39 -4.50 -22.68
CA THR A 485 -15.31 -5.84 -23.28
C THR A 485 -13.91 -6.43 -23.04
N GLU A 486 -13.85 -7.50 -22.25
CA GLU A 486 -12.65 -8.20 -21.86
C GLU A 486 -12.13 -9.06 -23.03
N ASN A 487 -11.24 -8.50 -23.85
CA ASN A 487 -10.65 -9.19 -25.00
C ASN A 487 -9.13 -9.00 -25.13
N GLY A 488 -8.51 -8.21 -24.24
CA GLY A 488 -7.07 -7.97 -24.26
C GLY A 488 -6.60 -7.07 -25.42
N ILE A 489 -7.50 -6.45 -26.16
CA ILE A 489 -7.19 -5.61 -27.32
C ILE A 489 -7.37 -4.13 -26.92
N VAL A 490 -6.37 -3.30 -27.22
CA VAL A 490 -6.41 -1.87 -26.95
C VAL A 490 -6.84 -1.14 -28.22
N THR A 491 -8.14 -0.87 -28.31
CA THR A 491 -8.76 -0.06 -29.36
C THR A 491 -8.77 1.43 -28.96
N GLN A 492 -9.24 2.30 -29.84
CA GLN A 492 -9.45 3.74 -29.52
C GLN A 492 -10.33 3.93 -28.27
N LEU A 493 -11.35 3.08 -28.09
CA LEU A 493 -12.19 3.12 -26.88
C LEU A 493 -11.38 2.85 -25.62
N ILE A 494 -10.50 1.85 -25.67
CA ILE A 494 -9.65 1.47 -24.52
C ILE A 494 -8.58 2.54 -24.25
N TRP A 495 -7.99 3.15 -25.29
CA TRP A 495 -7.08 4.29 -25.14
C TRP A 495 -7.76 5.47 -24.44
N ASN A 496 -8.98 5.81 -24.86
CA ASN A 496 -9.76 6.87 -24.23
C ASN A 496 -10.05 6.57 -22.76
N ALA A 497 -10.39 5.31 -22.45
CA ALA A 497 -10.66 4.86 -21.09
C ALA A 497 -9.40 4.95 -20.19
N LEU A 498 -8.27 4.43 -20.67
CA LEU A 498 -6.99 4.49 -19.95
C LEU A 498 -6.60 5.94 -19.64
N TYR A 499 -6.71 6.82 -20.64
CA TYR A 499 -6.38 8.22 -20.48
C TYR A 499 -7.32 8.92 -19.50
N GLN A 500 -8.64 8.67 -19.58
CA GLN A 500 -9.61 9.27 -18.67
C GLN A 500 -9.34 8.85 -17.22
N VAL A 501 -9.14 7.56 -16.98
CA VAL A 501 -8.81 7.04 -15.65
C VAL A 501 -7.52 7.68 -15.12
N TYR A 502 -6.49 7.81 -15.96
CA TYR A 502 -5.25 8.48 -15.61
C TYR A 502 -5.48 9.94 -15.19
N ILE A 503 -6.23 10.72 -15.97
CA ILE A 503 -6.55 12.13 -15.66
C ILE A 503 -7.39 12.25 -14.38
N ASP A 504 -8.36 11.36 -14.18
CA ASP A 504 -9.20 11.37 -12.98
C ASP A 504 -8.37 11.07 -11.71
N ILE A 505 -7.42 10.15 -11.80
CA ILE A 505 -6.46 9.89 -10.72
C ILE A 505 -5.66 11.17 -10.43
N ILE A 506 -5.04 11.78 -11.43
CA ILE A 506 -4.24 13.00 -11.24
C ILE A 506 -5.07 14.11 -10.59
N ASN A 507 -6.28 14.33 -11.05
CA ASN A 507 -7.16 15.35 -10.49
C ASN A 507 -7.57 15.04 -9.04
N SER A 508 -7.65 13.77 -8.65
CA SER A 508 -8.00 13.37 -7.29
C SER A 508 -6.85 13.49 -6.29
N ILE A 509 -5.60 13.32 -6.75
CA ILE A 509 -4.40 13.38 -5.89
C ILE A 509 -3.78 14.78 -5.82
N THR A 510 -4.09 15.67 -6.76
CA THR A 510 -3.70 17.07 -6.63
C THR A 510 -4.57 17.72 -5.56
N PRO A 511 -4.00 18.19 -4.43
CA PRO A 511 -4.79 18.89 -3.43
C PRO A 511 -5.51 20.04 -4.10
N SER A 512 -6.81 20.12 -3.93
CA SER A 512 -7.59 21.32 -4.30
C SER A 512 -7.19 22.44 -3.33
N LEU A 513 -6.05 23.05 -3.58
CA LEU A 513 -5.74 24.31 -2.88
C LEU A 513 -6.79 25.33 -3.33
N PRO A 514 -7.50 25.94 -2.40
CA PRO A 514 -8.53 26.91 -2.75
C PRO A 514 -7.87 28.01 -3.59
N ASN A 515 -8.30 28.15 -4.85
CA ASN A 515 -7.91 29.21 -5.81
C ASN A 515 -6.52 29.16 -6.46
N GLN A 516 -5.81 28.04 -6.49
CA GLN A 516 -4.50 27.95 -7.19
C GLN A 516 -4.47 26.96 -8.38
N GLY A 517 -5.61 26.43 -8.78
CA GLY A 517 -5.73 25.57 -9.96
C GLY A 517 -5.38 26.30 -11.26
N PHE A 518 -4.85 25.55 -12.24
CA PHE A 518 -4.64 26.06 -13.59
C PHE A 518 -5.97 26.61 -14.14
N PRO A 519 -5.97 27.84 -14.71
CA PRO A 519 -7.23 28.51 -15.09
C PRO A 519 -7.90 27.90 -16.33
N GLY A 520 -7.37 26.82 -16.90
CA GLY A 520 -7.91 26.17 -18.09
C GLY A 520 -7.44 26.80 -19.42
N PHE A 521 -6.52 27.75 -19.36
CA PHE A 521 -5.90 28.37 -20.51
C PHE A 521 -4.48 28.83 -20.19
N ASP A 522 -3.61 28.79 -21.20
CA ASP A 522 -2.22 29.24 -21.09
C ASP A 522 -2.13 30.76 -20.88
N LEU A 523 -1.15 31.18 -20.07
CA LEU A 523 -0.79 32.58 -19.95
C LEU A 523 0.44 32.88 -20.80
N ARG A 524 0.34 33.92 -21.61
CA ARG A 524 1.38 34.34 -22.55
C ARG A 524 1.46 35.85 -22.66
N ARG A 525 2.47 36.35 -23.32
CA ARG A 525 2.66 37.77 -23.55
C ARG A 525 1.42 38.43 -24.18
N GLY A 526 0.95 39.49 -23.53
CA GLY A 526 -0.27 40.22 -23.86
C GLY A 526 -1.47 39.91 -22.97
N ASP A 527 -1.44 38.81 -22.20
CA ASP A 527 -2.50 38.50 -21.28
C ASP A 527 -2.47 39.40 -20.05
N THR A 528 -3.63 39.59 -19.43
CA THR A 528 -3.79 40.43 -18.23
C THR A 528 -4.78 39.79 -17.23
N GLY A 529 -4.65 40.16 -15.97
CA GLY A 529 -5.60 39.76 -14.92
C GLY A 529 -4.97 39.12 -13.70
N GLU A 530 -5.83 38.61 -12.81
CA GLU A 530 -5.41 38.08 -11.50
C GLU A 530 -4.52 36.84 -11.62
N ASN A 531 -4.73 35.97 -12.61
CA ASN A 531 -3.88 34.81 -12.84
C ASN A 531 -2.44 35.20 -13.22
N VAL A 532 -2.29 36.25 -14.00
CA VAL A 532 -0.97 36.81 -14.34
C VAL A 532 -0.32 37.38 -13.08
N ARG A 533 -1.05 38.16 -12.29
CA ARG A 533 -0.58 38.75 -11.03
C ARG A 533 -0.13 37.69 -10.05
N LEU A 534 -0.89 36.62 -9.95
CA LEU A 534 -0.58 35.48 -9.10
C LEU A 534 0.76 34.83 -9.48
N MET A 535 0.96 34.54 -10.77
CA MET A 535 2.19 33.93 -11.26
C MET A 535 3.41 34.85 -11.12
N GLN A 536 3.24 36.17 -11.34
CA GLN A 536 4.28 37.17 -11.10
C GLN A 536 4.71 37.17 -9.61
N THR A 537 3.75 37.10 -8.70
CA THR A 537 4.02 36.98 -7.25
C THR A 537 4.82 35.74 -6.92
N TYR A 538 4.39 34.60 -7.44
CA TYR A 538 5.04 33.31 -7.19
C TYR A 538 6.46 33.27 -7.76
N LEU A 539 6.67 33.73 -8.98
CA LEU A 539 8.00 33.81 -9.59
C LEU A 539 8.96 34.71 -8.78
N ASN A 540 8.48 35.80 -8.19
CA ASN A 540 9.30 36.67 -7.33
C ASN A 540 9.65 35.99 -5.98
N ILE A 541 8.84 35.11 -5.47
CA ILE A 541 9.15 34.33 -4.28
C ILE A 541 10.15 33.22 -4.61
N ILE A 542 9.88 32.45 -5.66
CA ILE A 542 10.73 31.34 -6.12
C ILE A 542 12.14 31.81 -6.50
N ARG A 543 12.28 33.05 -7.05
CA ARG A 543 13.60 33.58 -7.39
C ARG A 543 14.55 33.75 -6.21
N ARG A 544 14.06 33.75 -4.97
CA ARG A 544 14.94 33.78 -3.79
C ARG A 544 15.86 32.58 -3.78
N ARG A 545 15.35 31.42 -4.21
CA ARG A 545 16.10 30.16 -4.33
C ARG A 545 16.77 30.00 -5.70
N TYR A 546 16.17 30.57 -6.75
CA TYR A 546 16.65 30.50 -8.12
C TYR A 546 17.01 31.88 -8.65
N PRO A 547 18.17 32.47 -8.25
CA PRO A 547 18.55 33.85 -8.57
C PRO A 547 18.66 34.17 -10.08
N GLN A 548 18.75 33.12 -10.91
CA GLN A 548 18.77 33.25 -12.38
C GLN A 548 17.39 33.60 -12.96
N ILE A 549 16.31 33.58 -12.19
CA ILE A 549 15.00 34.06 -12.59
C ILE A 549 15.00 35.60 -12.45
N PRO A 550 14.78 36.35 -13.51
CA PRO A 550 14.71 37.81 -13.43
C PRO A 550 13.58 38.29 -12.52
N PRO A 551 13.72 39.42 -11.83
CA PRO A 551 12.61 40.00 -11.08
C PRO A 551 11.50 40.47 -12.04
N VAL A 552 10.25 40.37 -11.60
CA VAL A 552 9.09 40.79 -12.38
C VAL A 552 8.22 41.76 -11.56
N THR A 553 7.69 42.79 -12.19
CA THR A 553 6.72 43.69 -11.57
C THR A 553 5.39 42.95 -11.43
N VAL A 554 4.78 43.01 -10.23
CA VAL A 554 3.48 42.37 -9.95
C VAL A 554 2.36 43.35 -10.31
N ASP A 555 2.09 43.48 -11.60
CA ASP A 555 1.10 44.42 -12.16
C ASP A 555 -0.11 43.73 -12.81
N GLY A 556 -0.05 42.41 -12.95
CA GLY A 556 -1.09 41.61 -13.61
C GLY A 556 -1.08 41.74 -15.13
N VAL A 557 0.03 42.23 -15.74
CA VAL A 557 0.23 42.33 -17.19
C VAL A 557 1.37 41.40 -17.61
N PHE A 558 1.11 40.42 -18.45
CA PHE A 558 2.13 39.52 -18.97
C PHE A 558 2.95 40.26 -20.03
N GLY A 559 3.89 41.06 -19.57
CA GLY A 559 4.82 41.85 -20.41
C GLY A 559 6.06 41.05 -20.79
N GLY A 560 7.03 41.76 -21.42
CA GLY A 560 8.32 41.18 -21.78
C GLY A 560 9.12 40.70 -20.56
N ASP A 561 9.04 41.42 -19.43
CA ASP A 561 9.74 41.06 -18.20
C ASP A 561 9.15 39.79 -17.60
N THR A 562 7.83 39.63 -17.63
CA THR A 562 7.15 38.41 -17.20
C THR A 562 7.55 37.21 -18.08
N GLU A 563 7.59 37.41 -19.40
CA GLU A 563 8.04 36.36 -20.33
C GLU A 563 9.49 35.95 -20.05
N GLN A 564 10.39 36.89 -19.78
CA GLN A 564 11.79 36.58 -19.44
C GLN A 564 11.89 35.84 -18.09
N ALA A 565 11.06 36.19 -17.10
CA ALA A 565 11.01 35.48 -15.83
C ALA A 565 10.52 34.04 -16.00
N VAL A 566 9.49 33.82 -16.83
CA VAL A 566 8.99 32.48 -17.17
C VAL A 566 10.06 31.67 -17.90
N LEU A 567 10.74 32.22 -18.89
CA LEU A 567 11.86 31.58 -19.57
C LEU A 567 13.01 31.25 -18.62
N GLY A 568 13.32 32.16 -17.71
CA GLY A 568 14.32 31.93 -16.64
C GLY A 568 13.92 30.81 -15.71
N PHE A 569 12.66 30.80 -15.31
CA PHE A 569 12.08 29.73 -14.47
C PHE A 569 12.14 28.37 -15.18
N GLN A 570 11.60 28.26 -16.38
CA GLN A 570 11.58 27.04 -17.17
C GLN A 570 12.98 26.43 -17.32
N ARG A 571 14.00 27.27 -17.63
CA ARG A 571 15.40 26.83 -17.69
C ARG A 571 15.92 26.34 -16.32
N ALA A 572 15.57 27.07 -15.24
CA ALA A 572 16.01 26.74 -13.89
C ALA A 572 15.50 25.39 -13.42
N VAL A 573 14.26 25.02 -13.81
CA VAL A 573 13.60 23.78 -13.42
C VAL A 573 13.61 22.73 -14.55
N ARG A 574 14.39 22.95 -15.62
CA ARG A 574 14.56 22.06 -16.77
C ARG A 574 13.27 21.79 -17.57
N LEU A 575 12.33 22.71 -17.55
CA LEU A 575 11.20 22.71 -18.48
C LEU A 575 11.63 23.28 -19.84
N ASN A 576 10.86 22.97 -20.90
CA ASN A 576 11.09 23.56 -22.21
C ASN A 576 10.87 25.10 -22.16
N PRO A 577 11.86 25.93 -22.49
CA PRO A 577 11.78 27.37 -22.33
C PRO A 577 10.93 28.02 -23.44
N THR A 578 9.62 27.91 -23.32
CA THR A 578 8.64 28.49 -24.27
C THR A 578 8.28 29.94 -23.97
N GLY A 579 8.48 30.41 -22.73
CA GLY A 579 8.01 31.71 -22.27
C GLY A 579 6.49 31.77 -22.02
N VAL A 580 5.79 30.65 -22.15
CA VAL A 580 4.36 30.47 -21.90
C VAL A 580 4.16 29.76 -20.59
N ILE A 581 3.22 30.19 -19.77
CA ILE A 581 2.78 29.45 -18.60
C ILE A 581 1.63 28.54 -19.04
N ASP A 582 1.98 27.36 -19.52
CA ASP A 582 1.08 26.24 -19.76
C ASP A 582 0.75 25.52 -18.47
N VAL A 583 -0.05 24.47 -18.54
CA VAL A 583 -0.45 23.68 -17.36
C VAL A 583 0.77 23.16 -16.59
N SER A 584 1.80 22.69 -17.28
CA SER A 584 3.00 22.12 -16.65
C SER A 584 3.85 23.20 -15.97
N THR A 585 4.00 24.33 -16.59
CA THR A 585 4.70 25.50 -16.03
C THR A 585 3.93 26.07 -14.84
N TRP A 586 2.61 26.17 -14.94
CA TRP A 586 1.74 26.62 -13.85
C TRP A 586 1.90 25.74 -12.61
N GLN A 587 1.73 24.44 -12.78
CA GLN A 587 1.84 23.47 -11.68
C GLN A 587 3.21 23.53 -11.01
N ARG A 588 4.27 23.60 -11.79
CA ARG A 588 5.63 23.69 -11.26
C ARG A 588 5.92 25.01 -10.52
N ILE A 589 5.34 26.12 -10.97
CA ILE A 589 5.40 27.40 -10.26
C ILE A 589 4.66 27.29 -8.92
N VAL A 590 3.45 26.76 -8.91
CA VAL A 590 2.63 26.60 -7.70
C VAL A 590 3.32 25.66 -6.70
N GLU A 591 3.87 24.56 -7.16
CA GLU A 591 4.60 23.60 -6.33
C GLU A 591 5.80 24.24 -5.62
N LEU A 592 6.65 24.94 -6.38
CA LEU A 592 7.82 25.59 -5.80
C LEU A 592 7.47 26.80 -4.93
N TYR A 593 6.41 27.53 -5.25
CA TYR A 593 5.89 28.58 -4.37
C TYR A 593 5.45 28.03 -3.02
N ASN A 594 4.65 26.96 -3.01
CA ASN A 594 4.19 26.31 -1.78
C ASN A 594 5.38 25.77 -0.96
N PHE A 595 6.41 25.27 -1.63
CA PHE A 595 7.65 24.86 -0.98
C PHE A 595 8.36 26.04 -0.29
N GLU A 596 8.50 27.19 -0.95
CA GLU A 596 9.16 28.38 -0.38
C GLU A 596 8.35 29.03 0.76
N GLU A 597 7.02 29.02 0.70
CA GLU A 597 6.15 29.55 1.77
C GLU A 597 6.10 28.63 2.99
N SER A 598 6.42 27.33 2.83
CA SER A 598 6.47 26.38 3.94
C SER A 598 7.81 26.36 4.71
N MET A 599 8.82 27.12 4.22
CA MET A 599 10.13 27.25 4.87
C MET A 599 10.23 28.50 5.72
#